data_9df12acc89cde0d0dc43c765f94e00c1
#
_entry.id   9df12acc89cde0d0dc43c765f94e00c1
#
_cell.length_a   1.000
_cell.length_b   1.000
_cell.length_c   1.000
_cell.angle_alpha   90.00
_cell.angle_beta   90.00
_cell.angle_gamma   90.00
#
_symmetry.space_group_name_H-M   'P 1'
#
loop_
_entity.id
_entity.type
_entity.pdbx_description
1 polymer ?
#
loop_
_entity_poly.entity_id
_entity_poly.type
_entity_poly.pdbx_seq_one_letter_code
_entity_poly.pdbx_strand_id
1 'polypeptide(L)'
;MRILYVDVDTLRPDHLAPYGYHRSTAPNLERLAERSVLFDRYYCSDSPCLPSRAAFSSGQFGVTNGVIGHFGRAGQFRLDPGHGPAPGRPLLGQRLQQHGWYTAAVSMFAERHRAYWFCGNYREVIRASGELNDEQAHQINPVAIDWIRRNRDRDNWLLHVHYWEPHTDYLVGPEWVDKAAATGPVQAWPDEATIVAHGERIYGPRSALDLHYTRWGARKSAVPHAMPDAVASRSDFELLINGYDATILYWDHYFGQLLAVLEEEGLADDTVVIISGDHGESLGENGSYAEHGLANEPTLRVPLIVYWPGVTDQLPADRRHRQELLYNIDFAPSLCDLLGIPVPPGWQGRSFAGAVRGEPIEDRPYLVLGQGAHTYQRAVRTADHLYIRTYHPGSFRAEWEQLFDVSADPFLTVDLLADRPELAAEMRAHMAEWWHRTAGGPGSPPDPMLTTLQTGPTYYADPKNYMEHLRSTGRKDLADDLLERLTVAAGSPSVWWESPEPNTFK
;
A
#
# COMPACT_ATOMS: atom_id res chain seq x y z
N MET A 1 -26.07 -8.28 10.51
CA MET A 1 -24.96 -7.30 10.29
C MET A 1 -24.16 -7.67 9.05
N ARG A 2 -23.72 -6.69 8.28
CA ARG A 2 -23.00 -6.85 7.01
C ARG A 2 -21.74 -5.99 7.03
N ILE A 3 -20.71 -6.36 6.27
CA ILE A 3 -19.46 -5.60 6.16
C ILE A 3 -19.10 -5.48 4.69
N LEU A 4 -19.00 -4.26 4.19
CA LEU A 4 -18.41 -3.91 2.91
C LEU A 4 -17.00 -3.37 3.18
N TYR A 5 -15.98 -4.15 2.86
CA TYR A 5 -14.58 -3.73 2.90
C TYR A 5 -14.13 -3.33 1.49
N VAL A 6 -13.78 -2.07 1.34
CA VAL A 6 -13.34 -1.45 0.08
C VAL A 6 -11.83 -1.25 0.16
N ASP A 7 -11.11 -2.02 -0.62
CA ASP A 7 -9.64 -2.04 -0.73
C ASP A 7 -9.25 -1.27 -2.00
N VAL A 8 -8.59 -0.15 -1.83
CA VAL A 8 -8.25 0.81 -2.89
C VAL A 8 -6.74 0.86 -3.03
N ASP A 9 -6.22 0.25 -4.09
CA ASP A 9 -4.78 0.04 -4.28
C ASP A 9 -4.02 1.38 -4.44
N THR A 10 -2.91 1.53 -3.76
CA THR A 10 -2.06 2.75 -3.73
C THR A 10 -2.74 4.05 -3.28
N LEU A 11 -3.85 4.00 -2.54
CA LEU A 11 -4.56 5.20 -2.10
C LEU A 11 -3.80 5.95 -0.99
N ARG A 12 -3.44 7.20 -1.26
CA ARG A 12 -2.81 8.11 -0.29
C ARG A 12 -3.86 8.91 0.49
N PRO A 13 -3.76 8.97 1.84
CA PRO A 13 -4.68 9.78 2.63
C PRO A 13 -4.55 11.28 2.33
N ASP A 14 -3.34 11.78 2.07
CA ASP A 14 -3.08 13.20 1.79
C ASP A 14 -3.53 13.67 0.39
N HIS A 15 -4.16 12.80 -0.40
CA HIS A 15 -4.93 13.11 -1.60
C HIS A 15 -6.45 13.01 -1.40
N LEU A 16 -6.91 12.95 -0.14
CA LEU A 16 -8.32 12.91 0.24
C LEU A 16 -8.68 14.10 1.15
N ALA A 17 -9.73 14.86 0.80
CA ALA A 17 -10.14 16.03 1.57
C ALA A 17 -10.44 15.72 3.07
N PRO A 18 -11.00 14.56 3.47
CA PRO A 18 -11.15 14.21 4.88
C PRO A 18 -9.85 14.16 5.69
N TYR A 19 -8.70 13.99 5.02
CA TYR A 19 -7.37 14.02 5.63
C TYR A 19 -6.62 15.35 5.41
N GLY A 20 -7.33 16.39 4.91
CA GLY A 20 -6.81 17.73 4.77
C GLY A 20 -6.31 18.09 3.37
N TYR A 21 -6.53 17.25 2.36
CA TYR A 21 -6.23 17.63 0.98
C TYR A 21 -7.10 18.80 0.54
N HIS A 22 -6.50 19.74 -0.15
CA HIS A 22 -7.17 21.00 -0.55
C HIS A 22 -8.10 20.82 -1.77
N ARG A 23 -8.06 19.67 -2.44
CA ARG A 23 -8.90 19.32 -3.59
C ARG A 23 -9.95 18.28 -3.15
N SER A 24 -11.19 18.41 -3.67
CA SER A 24 -12.21 17.38 -3.49
C SER A 24 -12.06 16.31 -4.57
N THR A 25 -11.30 15.27 -4.24
CA THR A 25 -11.00 14.14 -5.14
C THR A 25 -11.94 12.96 -4.94
N ALA A 26 -12.69 12.91 -3.85
CA ALA A 26 -13.55 11.78 -3.52
C ALA A 26 -14.86 12.23 -2.83
N PRO A 27 -15.77 12.94 -3.54
CA PRO A 27 -16.95 13.57 -2.93
C PRO A 27 -17.94 12.56 -2.31
N ASN A 28 -18.02 11.32 -2.76
CA ASN A 28 -18.86 10.29 -2.13
C ASN A 28 -18.24 9.81 -0.82
N LEU A 29 -16.92 9.60 -0.81
CA LEU A 29 -16.17 9.26 0.38
C LEU A 29 -16.20 10.40 1.42
N GLU A 30 -16.07 11.66 0.97
CA GLU A 30 -16.14 12.84 1.84
C GLU A 30 -17.44 12.88 2.64
N ARG A 31 -18.59 12.65 1.97
CA ARG A 31 -19.89 12.56 2.66
C ARG A 31 -19.98 11.42 3.66
N LEU A 32 -19.40 10.25 3.33
CA LEU A 32 -19.38 9.12 4.26
C LEU A 32 -18.46 9.40 5.46
N ALA A 33 -17.32 10.06 5.21
CA ALA A 33 -16.32 10.39 6.22
C ALA A 33 -16.87 11.29 7.34
N GLU A 34 -17.84 12.17 7.04
CA GLU A 34 -18.51 13.01 8.04
C GLU A 34 -19.20 12.20 9.17
N ARG A 35 -19.47 10.93 8.94
CA ARG A 35 -20.12 10.01 9.87
C ARG A 35 -19.24 8.84 10.30
N SER A 36 -17.97 8.87 9.90
CA SER A 36 -17.01 7.80 10.09
C SER A 36 -15.94 8.15 11.12
N VAL A 37 -15.22 7.13 11.59
CA VAL A 37 -13.94 7.30 12.30
C VAL A 37 -12.82 7.21 11.27
N LEU A 38 -11.92 8.19 11.30
CA LEU A 38 -10.75 8.29 10.44
C LEU A 38 -9.49 8.09 11.27
N PHE A 39 -8.56 7.30 10.76
CA PHE A 39 -7.28 7.04 11.39
C PHE A 39 -6.18 7.74 10.62
N ASP A 40 -5.61 8.81 11.20
CA ASP A 40 -4.65 9.68 10.52
C ASP A 40 -3.25 9.07 10.40
N ARG A 41 -2.93 8.09 11.27
CA ARG A 41 -1.62 7.43 11.36
C ARG A 41 -1.73 5.91 11.28
N TYR A 42 -2.35 5.44 10.18
CA TYR A 42 -2.48 4.02 9.86
C TYR A 42 -1.51 3.65 8.75
N TYR A 43 -0.73 2.59 8.96
CA TYR A 43 0.40 2.23 8.10
C TYR A 43 0.35 0.78 7.67
N CYS A 44 0.72 0.49 6.43
CA CYS A 44 1.03 -0.87 6.04
C CYS A 44 2.34 -1.31 6.72
N SER A 45 2.32 -2.46 7.38
CA SER A 45 3.49 -2.98 8.10
C SER A 45 4.61 -3.44 7.16
N ASP A 46 4.22 -3.89 5.98
CA ASP A 46 5.09 -4.41 4.93
C ASP A 46 4.53 -3.98 3.57
N SER A 47 5.32 -3.31 2.75
CA SER A 47 4.95 -2.83 1.42
C SER A 47 5.68 -3.65 0.34
N PRO A 48 5.17 -3.76 -0.90
CA PRO A 48 3.92 -3.20 -1.40
C PRO A 48 2.73 -4.19 -1.36
N CYS A 49 1.95 -4.32 -2.44
CA CYS A 49 0.65 -5.00 -2.51
C CYS A 49 0.63 -6.40 -1.87
N LEU A 50 1.55 -7.30 -2.25
CA LEU A 50 1.53 -8.69 -1.77
C LEU A 50 1.88 -8.80 -0.28
N PRO A 51 2.98 -8.22 0.22
CA PRO A 51 3.28 -8.27 1.65
C PRO A 51 2.27 -7.52 2.51
N SER A 52 1.74 -6.37 2.05
CA SER A 52 0.72 -5.64 2.80
C SER A 52 -0.56 -6.46 3.00
N ARG A 53 -1.09 -7.05 1.92
CA ARG A 53 -2.30 -7.89 2.02
C ARG A 53 -2.05 -9.20 2.76
N ALA A 54 -0.81 -9.74 2.73
CA ALA A 54 -0.45 -10.89 3.55
C ALA A 54 -0.44 -10.54 5.04
N ALA A 55 0.11 -9.38 5.41
CA ALA A 55 0.12 -8.88 6.76
C ALA A 55 -1.30 -8.60 7.27
N PHE A 56 -2.11 -7.86 6.52
CA PHE A 56 -3.51 -7.59 6.80
C PHE A 56 -4.33 -8.88 7.04
N SER A 57 -4.20 -9.85 6.12
CA SER A 57 -4.99 -11.09 6.19
C SER A 57 -4.59 -12.02 7.33
N SER A 58 -3.30 -12.01 7.70
CA SER A 58 -2.75 -12.90 8.72
C SER A 58 -2.65 -12.30 10.11
N GLY A 59 -2.83 -10.96 10.25
CA GLY A 59 -2.54 -10.23 11.49
C GLY A 59 -1.07 -10.33 11.94
N GLN A 60 -0.14 -10.58 11.00
CA GLN A 60 1.28 -10.85 11.28
C GLN A 60 2.19 -10.02 10.37
N PHE A 61 3.32 -9.57 10.93
CA PHE A 61 4.39 -8.95 10.15
C PHE A 61 4.95 -9.90 9.08
N GLY A 62 5.47 -9.33 7.98
CA GLY A 62 6.12 -10.07 6.90
C GLY A 62 7.30 -10.95 7.39
N VAL A 63 8.05 -10.50 8.40
CA VAL A 63 9.10 -11.32 9.04
C VAL A 63 8.56 -12.62 9.64
N THR A 64 7.30 -12.66 10.03
CA THR A 64 6.64 -13.82 10.63
C THR A 64 5.88 -14.64 9.59
N ASN A 65 5.03 -14.01 8.76
CA ASN A 65 4.24 -14.70 7.75
C ASN A 65 5.06 -15.12 6.52
N GLY A 66 6.26 -14.57 6.34
CA GLY A 66 7.22 -14.93 5.28
C GLY A 66 7.17 -14.05 4.05
N VAL A 67 6.13 -13.22 3.88
CA VAL A 67 5.90 -12.40 2.68
C VAL A 67 6.45 -10.98 2.92
N ILE A 68 7.53 -10.66 2.24
CA ILE A 68 8.19 -9.34 2.31
C ILE A 68 8.42 -8.70 0.94
N GLY A 69 7.97 -9.34 -0.13
CA GLY A 69 8.12 -8.88 -1.51
C GLY A 69 7.20 -9.67 -2.44
N HIS A 70 7.28 -9.45 -3.76
CA HIS A 70 6.28 -9.95 -4.71
C HIS A 70 6.56 -11.34 -5.28
N PHE A 71 7.82 -11.76 -5.39
CA PHE A 71 8.16 -13.02 -6.09
C PHE A 71 9.22 -13.82 -5.37
N GLY A 72 9.41 -15.06 -5.84
CA GLY A 72 10.43 -15.94 -5.33
C GLY A 72 10.23 -16.25 -3.84
N ARG A 73 11.32 -16.32 -3.09
CA ARG A 73 11.29 -16.60 -1.66
C ARG A 73 10.67 -15.47 -0.84
N ALA A 74 10.79 -14.23 -1.31
CA ALA A 74 10.24 -13.06 -0.65
C ALA A 74 8.71 -12.98 -0.71
N GLY A 75 8.07 -13.63 -1.69
CA GLY A 75 6.61 -13.69 -1.87
C GLY A 75 5.95 -14.96 -1.32
N GLN A 76 6.69 -15.79 -0.61
CA GLN A 76 6.16 -17.08 -0.12
C GLN A 76 5.56 -16.96 1.27
N PHE A 77 4.25 -17.12 1.34
CA PHE A 77 3.55 -17.23 2.61
C PHE A 77 3.99 -18.49 3.35
N ARG A 78 4.39 -18.35 4.61
CA ARG A 78 4.78 -19.49 5.45
C ARG A 78 3.55 -20.27 5.88
N LEU A 79 3.45 -21.46 5.35
CA LEU A 79 2.47 -22.44 5.77
C LEU A 79 3.10 -23.37 6.80
N ASP A 80 2.31 -23.91 7.71
CA ASP A 80 2.75 -25.03 8.54
C ASP A 80 3.10 -26.26 7.67
N PRO A 81 3.91 -27.19 8.17
CA PRO A 81 4.25 -28.44 7.48
C PRO A 81 3.05 -29.24 6.95
N GLY A 82 1.83 -28.95 7.41
CA GLY A 82 0.58 -29.55 6.94
C GLY A 82 -0.12 -28.80 5.79
N HIS A 83 0.52 -27.82 5.15
CA HIS A 83 0.02 -27.05 4.00
C HIS A 83 -1.20 -26.16 4.27
N GLY A 84 -1.47 -25.83 5.51
CA GLY A 84 -2.46 -24.84 5.93
C GLY A 84 -1.84 -23.72 6.77
N PRO A 85 -2.58 -22.64 7.07
CA PRO A 85 -2.17 -21.73 8.12
C PRO A 85 -1.95 -22.53 9.40
N ALA A 86 -0.92 -22.17 10.17
CA ALA A 86 -0.59 -22.85 11.41
C ALA A 86 -1.82 -23.02 12.30
N PRO A 87 -2.06 -24.15 12.94
CA PRO A 87 -3.08 -24.28 13.96
C PRO A 87 -2.95 -23.12 14.97
N GLY A 88 -4.01 -22.31 15.12
CA GLY A 88 -3.98 -21.10 15.93
C GLY A 88 -3.54 -19.81 15.23
N ARG A 89 -3.25 -19.88 13.92
CA ARG A 89 -2.94 -18.70 13.07
C ARG A 89 -3.81 -18.65 11.81
N PRO A 90 -5.15 -18.70 11.93
CA PRO A 90 -6.02 -18.62 10.77
C PRO A 90 -5.86 -17.25 10.08
N LEU A 91 -6.15 -17.18 8.78
CA LEU A 91 -6.37 -15.93 8.11
C LEU A 91 -7.67 -15.27 8.62
N LEU A 92 -7.78 -13.96 8.50
CA LEU A 92 -8.96 -13.19 8.97
C LEU A 92 -10.27 -13.78 8.44
N GLY A 93 -10.38 -13.99 7.13
CA GLY A 93 -11.61 -14.54 6.53
C GLY A 93 -11.92 -15.95 7.03
N GLN A 94 -10.92 -16.79 7.26
CA GLN A 94 -11.11 -18.13 7.86
C GLN A 94 -11.64 -18.00 9.30
N ARG A 95 -11.10 -17.03 10.07
CA ARG A 95 -11.56 -16.79 11.43
C ARG A 95 -13.03 -16.36 11.47
N LEU A 96 -13.43 -15.46 10.56
CA LEU A 96 -14.82 -15.05 10.39
C LEU A 96 -15.72 -16.24 10.01
N GLN A 97 -15.29 -17.08 9.05
CA GLN A 97 -16.04 -18.26 8.61
C GLN A 97 -16.27 -19.26 9.75
N GLN A 98 -15.29 -19.46 10.64
CA GLN A 98 -15.40 -20.31 11.82
C GLN A 98 -16.50 -19.82 12.79
N HIS A 99 -16.88 -18.53 12.71
CA HIS A 99 -17.91 -17.91 13.52
C HIS A 99 -19.19 -17.55 12.73
N GLY A 100 -19.42 -18.26 11.63
CA GLY A 100 -20.69 -18.18 10.89
C GLY A 100 -20.78 -17.05 9.86
N TRP A 101 -19.69 -16.34 9.58
CA TRP A 101 -19.67 -15.31 8.55
C TRP A 101 -19.53 -15.90 7.15
N TYR A 102 -20.24 -15.32 6.21
CA TYR A 102 -20.06 -15.61 4.79
C TYR A 102 -19.08 -14.58 4.18
N THR A 103 -17.94 -15.03 3.69
CA THR A 103 -16.90 -14.14 3.17
C THR A 103 -16.78 -14.27 1.67
N ALA A 104 -16.82 -13.14 0.96
CA ALA A 104 -16.64 -13.07 -0.48
C ALA A 104 -15.65 -11.96 -0.86
N ALA A 105 -14.99 -12.11 -2.01
CA ALA A 105 -14.17 -11.07 -2.59
C ALA A 105 -14.47 -10.92 -4.09
N VAL A 106 -14.56 -9.66 -4.54
CA VAL A 106 -14.45 -9.29 -5.95
C VAL A 106 -13.05 -8.77 -6.16
N SER A 107 -12.17 -9.61 -6.70
CA SER A 107 -10.74 -9.32 -6.81
C SER A 107 -10.05 -10.27 -7.77
N MET A 108 -9.04 -9.78 -8.48
CA MET A 108 -8.10 -10.59 -9.27
C MET A 108 -6.69 -10.63 -8.66
N PHE A 109 -6.56 -10.21 -7.41
CA PHE A 109 -5.28 -10.14 -6.70
C PHE A 109 -4.55 -11.49 -6.64
N ALA A 110 -5.29 -12.57 -6.41
CA ALA A 110 -4.70 -13.92 -6.30
C ALA A 110 -4.00 -14.36 -7.60
N GLU A 111 -4.59 -14.09 -8.74
CA GLU A 111 -4.03 -14.42 -10.05
C GLU A 111 -2.88 -13.49 -10.41
N ARG A 112 -3.05 -12.17 -10.20
CA ARG A 112 -2.05 -11.15 -10.50
C ARG A 112 -0.72 -11.39 -9.79
N HIS A 113 -0.78 -11.73 -8.51
CA HIS A 113 0.39 -11.94 -7.66
C HIS A 113 0.72 -13.42 -7.42
N ARG A 114 -0.02 -14.38 -8.02
CA ARG A 114 0.07 -15.81 -7.71
C ARG A 114 -0.10 -16.10 -6.22
N ALA A 115 -0.90 -15.29 -5.56
CA ALA A 115 -1.14 -15.29 -4.13
C ALA A 115 -2.35 -16.15 -3.77
N TYR A 116 -2.36 -17.43 -4.15
CA TYR A 116 -3.51 -18.30 -3.98
C TYR A 116 -3.93 -18.52 -2.52
N TRP A 117 -3.05 -18.23 -1.55
CA TRP A 117 -3.40 -18.17 -0.14
C TRP A 117 -4.51 -17.13 0.15
N PHE A 118 -4.59 -16.06 -0.65
CA PHE A 118 -5.63 -15.03 -0.55
C PHE A 118 -7.02 -15.64 -0.69
N CYS A 119 -7.21 -16.60 -1.60
CA CYS A 119 -8.47 -17.30 -1.78
C CYS A 119 -8.93 -18.02 -0.51
N GLY A 120 -8.00 -18.42 0.38
CA GLY A 120 -8.33 -19.03 1.65
C GLY A 120 -9.10 -18.15 2.64
N ASN A 121 -9.13 -16.83 2.42
CA ASN A 121 -9.95 -15.91 3.21
C ASN A 121 -11.44 -15.96 2.85
N TYR A 122 -11.81 -16.46 1.68
CA TYR A 122 -13.13 -16.28 1.13
C TYR A 122 -13.78 -17.60 0.72
N ARG A 123 -15.10 -17.68 0.87
CA ARG A 123 -15.92 -18.77 0.30
C ARG A 123 -16.14 -18.58 -1.18
N GLU A 124 -16.15 -17.32 -1.62
CA GLU A 124 -16.24 -16.93 -3.01
C GLU A 124 -15.15 -15.93 -3.35
N VAL A 125 -14.40 -16.17 -4.43
CA VAL A 125 -13.54 -15.18 -5.07
C VAL A 125 -14.04 -15.01 -6.50
N ILE A 126 -14.48 -13.80 -6.81
CA ILE A 126 -15.18 -13.49 -8.06
C ILE A 126 -14.29 -12.59 -8.89
N ARG A 127 -14.04 -13.01 -10.12
CA ARG A 127 -13.30 -12.22 -11.10
C ARG A 127 -14.20 -11.17 -11.72
N ALA A 128 -13.72 -9.92 -11.75
CA ALA A 128 -14.46 -8.82 -12.36
C ALA A 128 -14.31 -8.77 -13.89
N SER A 129 -13.19 -9.27 -14.43
CA SER A 129 -12.94 -9.30 -15.86
C SER A 129 -12.31 -10.61 -16.32
N GLY A 130 -12.24 -10.83 -17.63
CA GLY A 130 -11.53 -11.96 -18.23
C GLY A 130 -10.01 -11.74 -18.37
N GLU A 131 -9.57 -10.49 -18.27
CA GLU A 131 -8.20 -10.07 -18.56
C GLU A 131 -7.48 -9.60 -17.29
N LEU A 132 -6.26 -10.10 -17.07
CA LEU A 132 -5.41 -9.65 -15.98
C LEU A 132 -4.87 -8.25 -16.30
N ASN A 133 -4.78 -7.41 -15.28
CA ASN A 133 -4.27 -6.04 -15.29
C ASN A 133 -5.21 -4.99 -15.93
N ASP A 134 -6.47 -5.34 -16.21
CA ASP A 134 -7.46 -4.40 -16.75
C ASP A 134 -8.72 -4.33 -15.88
N GLU A 135 -8.62 -4.63 -14.58
CA GLU A 135 -9.72 -4.55 -13.62
C GLU A 135 -9.96 -3.11 -13.18
N GLN A 136 -10.65 -2.34 -14.00
CA GLN A 136 -11.05 -0.99 -13.66
C GLN A 136 -12.37 -0.98 -12.87
N ALA A 137 -12.64 0.10 -12.13
CA ALA A 137 -13.84 0.23 -11.30
C ALA A 137 -15.15 -0.01 -12.06
N HIS A 138 -15.23 0.37 -13.34
CA HIS A 138 -16.41 0.11 -14.17
C HIS A 138 -16.66 -1.38 -14.46
N GLN A 139 -15.63 -2.23 -14.36
CA GLN A 139 -15.73 -3.69 -14.52
C GLN A 139 -16.02 -4.36 -13.18
N ILE A 140 -15.45 -3.83 -12.07
CA ILE A 140 -15.59 -4.36 -10.71
C ILE A 140 -17.01 -4.12 -10.19
N ASN A 141 -17.53 -2.90 -10.36
CA ASN A 141 -18.80 -2.49 -9.78
C ASN A 141 -20.00 -3.35 -10.15
N PRO A 142 -20.25 -3.67 -11.44
CA PRO A 142 -21.40 -4.50 -11.81
C PRO A 142 -21.40 -5.85 -11.11
N VAL A 143 -20.21 -6.44 -10.91
CA VAL A 143 -20.04 -7.74 -10.24
C VAL A 143 -20.32 -7.62 -8.73
N ALA A 144 -19.79 -6.56 -8.08
CA ALA A 144 -20.03 -6.31 -6.67
C ALA A 144 -21.52 -6.00 -6.38
N ILE A 145 -22.14 -5.18 -7.21
CA ILE A 145 -23.58 -4.84 -7.14
C ILE A 145 -24.45 -6.07 -7.30
N ASP A 146 -24.18 -6.91 -8.32
CA ASP A 146 -24.91 -8.16 -8.52
C ASP A 146 -24.77 -9.08 -7.31
N TRP A 147 -23.57 -9.17 -6.75
CA TRP A 147 -23.34 -9.98 -5.53
C TRP A 147 -24.13 -9.45 -4.33
N ILE A 148 -24.14 -8.14 -4.08
CA ILE A 148 -24.91 -7.51 -3.00
C ILE A 148 -26.41 -7.84 -3.17
N ARG A 149 -26.97 -7.65 -4.35
CA ARG A 149 -28.38 -7.93 -4.65
C ARG A 149 -28.77 -9.39 -4.44
N ARG A 150 -27.92 -10.33 -4.89
CA ARG A 150 -28.14 -11.78 -4.69
C ARG A 150 -28.03 -12.21 -3.23
N ASN A 151 -27.29 -11.48 -2.41
CA ASN A 151 -27.05 -11.82 -1.01
C ASN A 151 -27.74 -10.86 -0.02
N ARG A 152 -28.67 -10.01 -0.47
CA ARG A 152 -29.37 -9.02 0.37
C ARG A 152 -30.10 -9.64 1.58
N ASP A 153 -30.66 -10.82 1.39
CA ASP A 153 -31.41 -11.54 2.44
C ASP A 153 -30.48 -12.37 3.36
N ARG A 154 -29.18 -12.38 3.09
CA ARG A 154 -28.19 -13.08 3.92
C ARG A 154 -27.70 -12.17 5.04
N ASP A 155 -27.72 -12.68 6.24
CA ASP A 155 -27.03 -12.07 7.38
C ASP A 155 -25.56 -12.47 7.45
N ASN A 156 -24.77 -11.68 8.19
CA ASN A 156 -23.38 -11.96 8.53
C ASN A 156 -22.50 -12.27 7.32
N TRP A 157 -22.43 -11.33 6.36
CA TRP A 157 -21.48 -11.42 5.29
C TRP A 157 -20.41 -10.32 5.36
N LEU A 158 -19.22 -10.64 4.86
CA LEU A 158 -18.17 -9.72 4.52
C LEU A 158 -17.92 -9.80 3.02
N LEU A 159 -18.11 -8.69 2.33
CA LEU A 159 -17.73 -8.51 0.93
C LEU A 159 -16.48 -7.61 0.87
N HIS A 160 -15.39 -8.17 0.36
CA HIS A 160 -14.16 -7.43 0.03
C HIS A 160 -14.23 -7.04 -1.46
N VAL A 161 -14.27 -5.74 -1.74
CA VAL A 161 -14.21 -5.21 -3.10
C VAL A 161 -12.86 -4.54 -3.29
N HIS A 162 -12.04 -5.09 -4.17
CA HIS A 162 -10.71 -4.61 -4.47
C HIS A 162 -10.71 -3.82 -5.77
N TYR A 163 -10.36 -2.53 -5.69
CA TYR A 163 -10.17 -1.64 -6.81
C TYR A 163 -8.69 -1.47 -7.09
N TRP A 164 -8.33 -1.50 -8.37
CA TRP A 164 -6.97 -1.30 -8.81
C TRP A 164 -6.57 0.18 -8.82
N GLU A 165 -7.51 1.08 -9.11
CA GLU A 165 -7.28 2.52 -8.99
C GLU A 165 -7.04 2.92 -7.52
N PRO A 166 -6.16 3.91 -7.28
CA PRO A 166 -5.36 4.73 -8.20
C PRO A 166 -3.99 4.16 -8.56
N HIS A 167 -3.75 2.85 -8.47
CA HIS A 167 -2.46 2.26 -8.87
C HIS A 167 -2.04 2.69 -10.28
N THR A 168 -0.74 2.85 -10.51
CA THR A 168 -0.18 3.10 -11.84
C THR A 168 -0.59 2.00 -12.84
N ASP A 169 -0.88 2.32 -14.11
CA ASP A 169 -0.43 3.51 -14.88
C ASP A 169 -1.47 4.65 -15.02
N TYR A 170 -2.39 4.89 -14.10
CA TYR A 170 -3.46 5.93 -14.15
C TYR A 170 -4.29 5.86 -15.44
N LEU A 171 -4.98 4.75 -15.63
CA LEU A 171 -5.75 4.46 -16.84
C LEU A 171 -7.15 5.08 -16.75
N VAL A 172 -7.29 6.36 -17.06
CA VAL A 172 -8.56 7.07 -17.10
C VAL A 172 -8.64 7.96 -18.33
N GLY A 173 -9.87 8.22 -18.80
CA GLY A 173 -10.10 9.11 -19.92
C GLY A 173 -9.77 10.58 -19.60
N PRO A 174 -9.48 11.40 -20.62
CA PRO A 174 -9.11 12.81 -20.44
C PRO A 174 -10.18 13.62 -19.71
N GLU A 175 -11.44 13.24 -19.82
CA GLU A 175 -12.55 13.88 -19.11
C GLU A 175 -12.44 13.80 -17.58
N TRP A 176 -11.75 12.78 -17.05
CA TRP A 176 -11.48 12.65 -15.62
C TRP A 176 -10.30 13.53 -15.19
N VAL A 177 -9.30 13.63 -16.05
CA VAL A 177 -8.15 14.54 -15.83
C VAL A 177 -8.64 16.01 -15.79
N ASP A 178 -9.53 16.38 -16.72
CA ASP A 178 -10.14 17.72 -16.73
C ASP A 178 -10.98 17.99 -15.47
N LYS A 179 -11.73 16.99 -15.00
CA LYS A 179 -12.48 17.09 -13.74
C LYS A 179 -11.54 17.26 -12.54
N ALA A 180 -10.46 16.49 -12.47
CA ALA A 180 -9.47 16.63 -11.41
C ALA A 180 -8.82 18.00 -11.42
N ALA A 181 -8.39 18.49 -12.57
CA ALA A 181 -7.83 19.84 -12.73
C ALA A 181 -8.82 20.95 -12.29
N ALA A 182 -10.11 20.75 -12.49
CA ALA A 182 -11.15 21.70 -12.08
C ALA A 182 -11.37 21.75 -10.56
N THR A 183 -10.89 20.79 -9.78
CA THR A 183 -11.03 20.80 -8.30
C THR A 183 -10.09 21.78 -7.60
N GLY A 184 -9.09 22.32 -8.29
CA GLY A 184 -8.15 23.31 -7.76
C GLY A 184 -6.74 23.15 -8.32
N PRO A 185 -5.82 24.06 -7.97
CA PRO A 185 -4.43 23.97 -8.40
C PRO A 185 -3.72 22.77 -7.75
N VAL A 186 -2.71 22.24 -8.43
CA VAL A 186 -1.77 21.27 -7.84
C VAL A 186 -0.91 21.98 -6.77
N GLN A 187 -0.53 21.26 -5.71
CA GLN A 187 0.34 21.78 -4.65
C GLN A 187 1.62 22.43 -5.22
N ALA A 188 2.17 23.42 -4.50
CA ALA A 188 3.31 24.19 -4.98
C ALA A 188 4.62 23.38 -5.04
N TRP A 189 4.80 22.40 -4.14
CA TRP A 189 5.95 21.52 -4.13
C TRP A 189 5.68 20.25 -5.00
N PRO A 190 6.71 19.71 -5.71
CA PRO A 190 8.03 20.30 -5.94
C PRO A 190 7.97 21.43 -6.97
N ASP A 191 8.80 22.45 -6.78
CA ASP A 191 8.97 23.50 -7.79
C ASP A 191 9.86 23.03 -8.96
N GLU A 192 9.98 23.84 -10.00
CA GLU A 192 10.76 23.54 -11.19
C GLU A 192 12.23 23.22 -10.85
N ALA A 193 12.84 23.99 -9.93
CA ALA A 193 14.24 23.79 -9.54
C ALA A 193 14.43 22.46 -8.81
N THR A 194 13.51 22.07 -7.97
CA THR A 194 13.48 20.78 -7.27
C THR A 194 13.35 19.61 -8.26
N ILE A 195 12.45 19.72 -9.24
CA ILE A 195 12.27 18.69 -10.28
C ILE A 195 13.55 18.51 -11.09
N VAL A 196 14.22 19.61 -11.49
CA VAL A 196 15.51 19.55 -12.20
C VAL A 196 16.57 18.88 -11.33
N ALA A 197 16.67 19.27 -10.05
CA ALA A 197 17.62 18.65 -9.11
C ALA A 197 17.35 17.15 -8.89
N HIS A 198 16.08 16.73 -8.83
CA HIS A 198 15.71 15.31 -8.81
C HIS A 198 16.19 14.60 -10.08
N GLY A 199 16.15 15.27 -11.24
CA GLY A 199 16.68 14.75 -12.49
C GLY A 199 18.16 14.40 -12.47
N GLU A 200 18.95 15.07 -11.64
CA GLU A 200 20.38 14.86 -11.46
C GLU A 200 20.69 13.82 -10.36
N ARG A 201 19.78 13.64 -9.39
CA ARG A 201 20.00 12.83 -8.19
C ARG A 201 19.00 11.69 -8.03
N ILE A 202 18.39 11.22 -9.07
CA ILE A 202 17.25 10.30 -8.97
C ILE A 202 17.49 9.17 -7.98
N TYR A 203 16.58 9.06 -7.01
CA TYR A 203 16.45 7.91 -6.10
C TYR A 203 15.67 6.76 -6.74
N GLY A 204 14.80 7.07 -7.69
CA GLY A 204 13.96 6.11 -8.39
C GLY A 204 13.55 6.60 -9.78
N PRO A 205 12.55 5.99 -10.40
CA PRO A 205 12.04 6.38 -11.72
C PRO A 205 11.39 7.76 -11.68
N ARG A 206 11.38 8.41 -12.84
CA ARG A 206 10.71 9.69 -13.06
C ARG A 206 9.21 9.57 -13.32
N SER A 207 8.74 8.36 -13.60
CA SER A 207 7.33 7.97 -13.67
C SER A 207 7.26 6.45 -13.74
N ALA A 208 6.07 5.87 -13.56
CA ALA A 208 5.89 4.44 -13.78
C ALA A 208 6.23 4.04 -15.23
N LEU A 209 5.96 4.90 -16.20
CA LEU A 209 6.29 4.63 -17.60
C LEU A 209 7.80 4.57 -17.84
N ASP A 210 8.61 5.36 -17.13
CA ASP A 210 10.08 5.31 -17.20
C ASP A 210 10.62 3.91 -16.82
N LEU A 211 10.00 3.21 -15.86
CA LEU A 211 10.31 1.83 -15.51
C LEU A 211 9.68 0.79 -16.45
N HIS A 212 8.44 0.99 -16.83
CA HIS A 212 7.70 0.03 -17.65
C HIS A 212 8.24 -0.09 -19.06
N TYR A 213 8.82 0.96 -19.60
CA TYR A 213 9.53 0.94 -20.90
C TYR A 213 10.60 -0.14 -20.98
N THR A 214 11.25 -0.43 -19.86
CA THR A 214 12.35 -1.40 -19.81
C THR A 214 11.89 -2.84 -19.68
N ARG A 215 10.64 -3.09 -19.30
CA ARG A 215 10.10 -4.43 -19.03
C ARG A 215 9.09 -4.91 -20.05
N TRP A 216 8.13 -4.03 -20.38
CA TRP A 216 6.92 -4.44 -21.11
C TRP A 216 6.88 -3.93 -22.55
N GLY A 217 7.81 -3.04 -22.94
CA GLY A 217 7.63 -2.20 -24.11
C GLY A 217 6.50 -1.19 -23.88
N ALA A 218 6.24 -0.33 -24.86
CA ALA A 218 5.10 0.58 -24.76
C ALA A 218 3.81 -0.25 -24.66
N ARG A 219 3.15 -0.21 -23.49
CA ARG A 219 1.82 -0.82 -23.32
C ARG A 219 0.85 -0.13 -24.28
N LYS A 220 0.24 -0.89 -25.16
CA LYS A 220 -0.89 -0.44 -25.96
C LYS A 220 -2.15 -0.69 -25.14
N SER A 221 -2.43 0.16 -24.16
CA SER A 221 -3.75 0.19 -23.52
C SER A 221 -4.74 0.89 -24.44
N ALA A 222 -5.97 0.41 -24.47
CA ALA A 222 -7.08 1.11 -25.12
C ALA A 222 -7.48 2.39 -24.34
N VAL A 223 -7.12 2.48 -23.06
CA VAL A 223 -7.35 3.63 -22.20
C VAL A 223 -6.06 4.46 -22.15
N PRO A 224 -6.14 5.79 -22.36
CA PRO A 224 -4.99 6.66 -22.27
C PRO A 224 -4.35 6.63 -20.88
N HIS A 225 -3.02 6.71 -20.81
CA HIS A 225 -2.33 6.96 -19.57
C HIS A 225 -2.45 8.43 -19.21
N ALA A 226 -2.93 8.72 -18.00
CA ALA A 226 -3.00 10.08 -17.47
C ALA A 226 -1.73 10.43 -16.69
N MET A 227 -0.54 10.11 -17.27
CA MET A 227 0.74 10.40 -16.66
C MET A 227 1.79 10.71 -17.74
N PRO A 228 2.83 11.52 -17.43
CA PRO A 228 3.92 11.79 -18.36
C PRO A 228 4.85 10.57 -18.50
N ASP A 229 5.56 10.48 -19.62
CA ASP A 229 6.62 9.47 -19.81
C ASP A 229 7.73 9.61 -18.74
N ALA A 230 8.05 10.85 -18.36
CA ALA A 230 8.91 11.16 -17.23
C ALA A 230 8.64 12.59 -16.74
N VAL A 231 8.66 12.80 -15.43
CA VAL A 231 8.57 14.14 -14.83
C VAL A 231 9.91 14.85 -14.98
N ALA A 232 9.97 15.82 -15.90
CA ALA A 232 11.15 16.64 -16.18
C ALA A 232 10.87 18.14 -15.98
N SER A 233 9.61 18.53 -15.81
CA SER A 233 9.17 19.90 -15.66
C SER A 233 7.98 19.98 -14.69
N ARG A 234 7.64 21.20 -14.26
CA ARG A 234 6.46 21.45 -13.45
C ARG A 234 5.16 21.04 -14.15
N SER A 235 5.07 21.26 -15.46
CA SER A 235 3.90 20.82 -16.24
C SER A 235 3.75 19.29 -16.29
N ASP A 236 4.84 18.54 -16.33
CA ASP A 236 4.80 17.07 -16.24
C ASP A 236 4.31 16.64 -14.86
N PHE A 237 4.79 17.31 -13.80
CA PHE A 237 4.34 17.03 -12.45
C PHE A 237 2.84 17.34 -12.26
N GLU A 238 2.36 18.44 -12.82
CA GLU A 238 0.93 18.79 -12.79
C GLU A 238 0.08 17.74 -13.53
N LEU A 239 0.55 17.23 -14.66
CA LEU A 239 -0.11 16.12 -15.34
C LEU A 239 -0.14 14.86 -14.47
N LEU A 240 1.00 14.52 -13.83
CA LEU A 240 1.09 13.37 -12.93
C LEU A 240 0.06 13.44 -11.79
N ILE A 241 -0.01 14.58 -11.08
CA ILE A 241 -0.94 14.77 -9.96
C ILE A 241 -2.39 14.80 -10.43
N ASN A 242 -2.67 15.50 -11.54
CA ASN A 242 -4.02 15.49 -12.11
C ASN A 242 -4.44 14.09 -12.56
N GLY A 243 -3.52 13.27 -13.05
CA GLY A 243 -3.77 11.87 -13.40
C GLY A 243 -4.07 11.00 -12.18
N TYR A 244 -3.28 11.14 -11.13
CA TYR A 244 -3.51 10.43 -9.87
C TYR A 244 -4.86 10.80 -9.25
N ASP A 245 -5.14 12.09 -9.11
CA ASP A 245 -6.41 12.59 -8.58
C ASP A 245 -7.62 12.22 -9.46
N ALA A 246 -7.43 12.17 -10.79
CA ALA A 246 -8.44 11.72 -11.74
C ALA A 246 -8.83 10.26 -11.52
N THR A 247 -7.87 9.40 -11.19
CA THR A 247 -8.17 7.98 -10.89
C THR A 247 -8.89 7.83 -9.55
N ILE A 248 -8.62 8.69 -8.57
CA ILE A 248 -9.40 8.74 -7.31
C ILE A 248 -10.83 9.19 -7.58
N LEU A 249 -11.03 10.26 -8.35
CA LEU A 249 -12.39 10.72 -8.76
C LEU A 249 -13.15 9.64 -9.52
N TYR A 250 -12.47 8.93 -10.40
CA TYR A 250 -13.05 7.84 -11.17
C TYR A 250 -13.49 6.69 -10.25
N TRP A 251 -12.63 6.25 -9.34
CA TRP A 251 -12.98 5.24 -8.33
C TRP A 251 -14.14 5.69 -7.46
N ASP A 252 -14.11 6.93 -6.93
CA ASP A 252 -15.14 7.47 -6.05
C ASP A 252 -16.52 7.53 -6.73
N HIS A 253 -16.57 7.81 -8.03
CA HIS A 253 -17.83 7.74 -8.80
C HIS A 253 -18.47 6.34 -8.72
N TYR A 254 -17.67 5.28 -8.86
CA TYR A 254 -18.17 3.90 -8.74
C TYR A 254 -18.42 3.49 -7.30
N PHE A 255 -17.62 3.97 -6.36
CA PHE A 255 -17.89 3.80 -4.93
C PHE A 255 -19.26 4.39 -4.54
N GLY A 256 -19.60 5.56 -5.04
CA GLY A 256 -20.93 6.14 -4.87
C GLY A 256 -22.07 5.24 -5.34
N GLN A 257 -21.88 4.48 -6.41
CA GLN A 257 -22.87 3.49 -6.87
C GLN A 257 -23.02 2.31 -5.92
N LEU A 258 -21.94 1.84 -5.27
CA LEU A 258 -22.04 0.81 -4.23
C LEU A 258 -22.83 1.30 -3.02
N LEU A 259 -22.60 2.54 -2.59
CA LEU A 259 -23.37 3.13 -1.50
C LEU A 259 -24.87 3.26 -1.86
N ALA A 260 -25.17 3.69 -3.08
CA ALA A 260 -26.54 3.80 -3.58
C ALA A 260 -27.26 2.45 -3.59
N VAL A 261 -26.59 1.37 -3.98
CA VAL A 261 -27.17 0.02 -3.96
C VAL A 261 -27.47 -0.44 -2.53
N LEU A 262 -26.63 -0.13 -1.56
CA LEU A 262 -26.94 -0.45 -0.14
C LEU A 262 -28.21 0.28 0.32
N GLU A 263 -28.41 1.53 -0.12
CA GLU A 263 -29.64 2.29 0.17
C GLU A 263 -30.85 1.71 -0.55
N GLU A 264 -30.75 1.43 -1.87
CA GLU A 264 -31.81 0.85 -2.70
C GLU A 264 -32.32 -0.49 -2.18
N GLU A 265 -31.42 -1.35 -1.68
CA GLU A 265 -31.75 -2.67 -1.15
C GLU A 265 -32.11 -2.64 0.35
N GLY A 266 -32.13 -1.46 0.98
CA GLY A 266 -32.45 -1.29 2.41
C GLY A 266 -31.42 -1.87 3.36
N LEU A 267 -30.14 -1.91 2.95
CA LEU A 267 -29.02 -2.50 3.68
C LEU A 267 -28.13 -1.45 4.38
N ALA A 268 -28.31 -0.16 4.06
CA ALA A 268 -27.38 0.90 4.49
C ALA A 268 -27.26 1.00 6.02
N ASP A 269 -28.39 0.87 6.76
CA ASP A 269 -28.41 0.98 8.23
C ASP A 269 -27.88 -0.27 8.97
N ASP A 270 -27.60 -1.36 8.24
CA ASP A 270 -27.08 -2.63 8.80
C ASP A 270 -25.77 -3.07 8.14
N THR A 271 -25.14 -2.19 7.37
CA THR A 271 -23.86 -2.48 6.69
C THR A 271 -22.77 -1.54 7.19
N VAL A 272 -21.75 -2.13 7.80
CA VAL A 272 -20.48 -1.43 8.12
C VAL A 272 -19.71 -1.24 6.82
N VAL A 273 -19.27 -0.01 6.54
CA VAL A 273 -18.46 0.31 5.38
C VAL A 273 -17.04 0.70 5.84
N ILE A 274 -16.06 -0.03 5.36
CA ILE A 274 -14.65 0.18 5.72
C ILE A 274 -13.87 0.44 4.45
N ILE A 275 -13.13 1.55 4.41
CA ILE A 275 -12.29 1.92 3.27
C ILE A 275 -10.84 1.97 3.74
N SER A 276 -9.94 1.33 2.99
CA SER A 276 -8.50 1.39 3.24
C SER A 276 -7.72 1.25 1.94
N GLY A 277 -6.45 1.70 1.97
CA GLY A 277 -5.45 1.32 0.98
C GLY A 277 -4.56 0.20 1.49
N ASP A 278 -3.85 -0.47 0.60
CA ASP A 278 -2.83 -1.46 0.96
C ASP A 278 -1.44 -0.83 1.15
N HIS A 279 -1.07 0.11 0.32
CA HIS A 279 0.08 1.03 0.42
C HIS A 279 -0.23 2.31 -0.34
N GLY A 280 0.66 3.28 -0.27
CA GLY A 280 0.58 4.49 -1.07
C GLY A 280 1.62 4.52 -2.18
N GLU A 281 1.99 5.71 -2.64
CA GLU A 281 2.88 5.94 -3.77
C GLU A 281 3.68 7.22 -3.59
N SER A 282 4.95 7.24 -4.01
CA SER A 282 5.76 8.47 -4.05
C SER A 282 5.34 9.33 -5.25
N LEU A 283 5.08 10.60 -5.00
CA LEU A 283 4.73 11.60 -6.01
C LEU A 283 5.72 12.78 -5.98
N GLY A 284 7.01 12.46 -5.93
CA GLY A 284 8.13 13.40 -5.88
C GLY A 284 8.99 13.26 -4.63
N GLU A 285 8.45 12.73 -3.54
CA GLU A 285 9.21 12.53 -2.31
C GLU A 285 10.40 11.59 -2.55
N ASN A 286 11.54 11.95 -1.99
CA ASN A 286 12.83 11.30 -2.24
C ASN A 286 13.21 11.23 -3.74
N GLY A 287 12.68 12.12 -4.58
CA GLY A 287 12.93 12.15 -6.03
C GLY A 287 12.32 11.00 -6.82
N SER A 288 11.38 10.26 -6.26
CA SER A 288 10.66 9.17 -6.90
C SER A 288 9.26 9.62 -7.34
N TYR A 289 8.84 9.24 -8.54
CA TYR A 289 7.58 9.68 -9.13
C TYR A 289 6.76 8.48 -9.63
N ALA A 290 5.53 8.36 -9.13
CA ALA A 290 4.57 7.32 -9.49
C ALA A 290 5.13 5.90 -9.29
N GLU A 291 5.78 5.69 -8.13
CA GLU A 291 6.33 4.40 -7.72
C GLU A 291 6.31 4.24 -6.20
N HIS A 292 6.23 2.99 -5.76
CA HIS A 292 6.08 2.60 -4.35
C HIS A 292 7.23 1.68 -3.90
N GLY A 293 8.46 1.99 -4.35
CA GLY A 293 9.66 1.19 -4.09
C GLY A 293 10.51 1.63 -2.89
N LEU A 294 10.05 2.60 -2.08
CA LEU A 294 10.77 3.13 -0.92
C LEU A 294 9.94 3.00 0.35
N ALA A 295 10.63 2.77 1.49
CA ALA A 295 10.00 2.75 2.81
C ALA A 295 9.80 4.17 3.37
N ASN A 296 9.21 5.06 2.57
CA ASN A 296 8.95 6.45 2.92
C ASN A 296 7.49 6.67 3.37
N GLU A 297 7.21 7.83 3.96
CA GLU A 297 5.89 8.18 4.50
C GLU A 297 4.75 7.99 3.46
N PRO A 298 4.86 8.54 2.22
CA PRO A 298 3.77 8.44 1.24
C PRO A 298 3.49 7.03 0.73
N THR A 299 4.48 6.13 0.77
CA THR A 299 4.29 4.72 0.39
C THR A 299 3.68 3.89 1.52
N LEU A 300 4.04 4.20 2.77
CA LEU A 300 3.69 3.35 3.91
C LEU A 300 2.41 3.79 4.62
N ARG A 301 2.08 5.08 4.60
CA ARG A 301 0.87 5.64 5.22
C ARG A 301 -0.33 5.45 4.29
N VAL A 302 -1.39 4.85 4.82
CA VAL A 302 -2.62 4.56 4.07
C VAL A 302 -3.85 5.06 4.82
N PRO A 303 -4.96 5.39 4.14
CA PRO A 303 -6.18 5.75 4.82
C PRO A 303 -6.80 4.52 5.51
N LEU A 304 -7.47 4.75 6.63
CA LEU A 304 -8.44 3.83 7.19
C LEU A 304 -9.65 4.65 7.66
N ILE A 305 -10.78 4.39 7.04
CA ILE A 305 -12.07 5.05 7.33
C ILE A 305 -13.08 3.97 7.69
N VAL A 306 -13.71 4.11 8.85
CA VAL A 306 -14.70 3.14 9.35
C VAL A 306 -16.02 3.85 9.58
N TYR A 307 -17.00 3.55 8.76
CA TYR A 307 -18.40 3.88 9.00
C TYR A 307 -19.12 2.67 9.61
N TRP A 308 -19.61 2.83 10.82
CA TRP A 308 -20.40 1.81 11.52
C TRP A 308 -21.73 2.41 11.95
N PRO A 309 -22.84 2.06 11.26
CA PRO A 309 -24.15 2.61 11.58
C PRO A 309 -24.52 2.44 13.04
N GLY A 310 -25.02 3.50 13.68
CA GLY A 310 -25.39 3.52 15.10
C GLY A 310 -24.22 3.55 16.08
N VAL A 311 -22.98 3.54 15.61
CA VAL A 311 -21.76 3.63 16.43
C VAL A 311 -20.96 4.89 16.06
N THR A 312 -20.36 4.94 14.87
CA THR A 312 -19.46 6.03 14.50
C THR A 312 -20.19 7.32 14.19
N ASP A 313 -21.40 7.25 13.66
CA ASP A 313 -22.26 8.41 13.38
C ASP A 313 -22.83 9.06 14.65
N GLN A 314 -22.79 8.38 15.79
CA GLN A 314 -23.15 8.92 17.08
C GLN A 314 -22.00 9.62 17.81
N LEU A 315 -20.78 9.47 17.32
CA LEU A 315 -19.60 10.08 17.94
C LEU A 315 -19.56 11.60 17.66
N PRO A 316 -19.14 12.41 18.64
CA PRO A 316 -18.87 13.83 18.40
C PRO A 316 -17.67 13.97 17.44
N ALA A 317 -17.63 15.07 16.68
CA ALA A 317 -16.65 15.29 15.61
C ALA A 317 -15.20 15.21 16.10
N ASP A 318 -14.91 15.69 17.31
CA ASP A 318 -13.58 15.68 17.95
C ASP A 318 -13.08 14.26 18.32
N ARG A 319 -13.96 13.23 18.27
CA ARG A 319 -13.60 11.83 18.52
C ARG A 319 -13.50 10.99 17.25
N ARG A 320 -13.78 11.57 16.09
CA ARG A 320 -13.76 10.84 14.83
C ARG A 320 -12.40 10.78 14.18
N HIS A 321 -11.50 11.74 14.43
CA HIS A 321 -10.13 11.72 13.98
C HIS A 321 -9.22 11.11 15.05
N ARG A 322 -8.48 10.06 14.66
CA ARG A 322 -7.63 9.26 15.54
C ARG A 322 -6.17 9.41 15.15
N GLN A 323 -5.33 9.71 16.15
CA GLN A 323 -3.91 10.06 15.95
C GLN A 323 -2.94 8.97 16.41
N GLU A 324 -3.45 7.85 16.92
CA GLU A 324 -2.61 6.76 17.39
C GLU A 324 -1.88 6.07 16.25
N LEU A 325 -0.65 5.62 16.49
CA LEU A 325 0.17 4.89 15.54
C LEU A 325 -0.33 3.43 15.40
N LEU A 326 -0.89 3.10 14.25
CA LEU A 326 -1.50 1.82 13.96
C LEU A 326 -0.88 1.14 12.74
N TYR A 327 -0.86 -0.18 12.76
CA TYR A 327 -0.51 -1.03 11.63
C TYR A 327 -1.74 -1.62 10.94
N ASN A 328 -1.61 -2.00 9.67
CA ASN A 328 -2.62 -2.80 8.97
C ASN A 328 -2.82 -4.21 9.57
N ILE A 329 -1.82 -4.78 10.25
CA ILE A 329 -1.98 -6.03 11.01
C ILE A 329 -2.93 -5.89 12.21
N ASP A 330 -3.22 -4.67 12.67
CA ASP A 330 -4.14 -4.39 13.77
C ASP A 330 -5.59 -4.53 13.35
N PHE A 331 -5.87 -4.52 12.05
CA PHE A 331 -7.22 -4.63 11.52
C PHE A 331 -7.88 -5.96 11.88
N ALA A 332 -7.19 -7.06 11.69
CA ALA A 332 -7.74 -8.39 11.94
C ALA A 332 -8.19 -8.61 13.40
N PRO A 333 -7.36 -8.33 14.43
CA PRO A 333 -7.81 -8.40 15.82
C PRO A 333 -8.90 -7.37 16.16
N SER A 334 -8.86 -6.17 15.57
CA SER A 334 -9.88 -5.14 15.80
C SER A 334 -11.24 -5.55 15.28
N LEU A 335 -11.30 -6.09 14.08
CA LEU A 335 -12.57 -6.56 13.52
C LEU A 335 -13.14 -7.73 14.36
N CYS A 336 -12.30 -8.67 14.77
CA CYS A 336 -12.74 -9.76 15.66
C CYS A 336 -13.30 -9.21 16.99
N ASP A 337 -12.61 -8.26 17.62
CA ASP A 337 -13.06 -7.65 18.88
C ASP A 337 -14.39 -6.88 18.70
N LEU A 338 -14.54 -6.12 17.63
CA LEU A 338 -15.78 -5.42 17.29
C LEU A 338 -16.96 -6.39 17.10
N LEU A 339 -16.70 -7.58 16.58
CA LEU A 339 -17.69 -8.64 16.33
C LEU A 339 -17.87 -9.61 17.49
N GLY A 340 -17.16 -9.46 18.61
CA GLY A 340 -17.19 -10.38 19.74
C GLY A 340 -16.58 -11.76 19.42
N ILE A 341 -15.70 -11.84 18.42
CA ILE A 341 -15.01 -13.07 18.00
C ILE A 341 -13.66 -13.13 18.73
N PRO A 342 -13.32 -14.26 19.42
CA PRO A 342 -12.05 -14.39 20.09
C PRO A 342 -10.87 -14.23 19.14
N VAL A 343 -9.90 -13.37 19.49
CA VAL A 343 -8.69 -13.10 18.70
C VAL A 343 -7.73 -14.30 18.80
N PRO A 344 -7.24 -14.84 17.68
CA PRO A 344 -6.24 -15.92 17.70
C PRO A 344 -4.93 -15.48 18.36
N PRO A 345 -4.32 -16.30 19.24
CA PRO A 345 -3.12 -15.90 19.99
C PRO A 345 -1.86 -15.74 19.12
N GLY A 346 -1.88 -16.26 17.89
CA GLY A 346 -0.75 -16.13 16.94
C GLY A 346 -0.74 -14.84 16.13
N TRP A 347 -1.77 -13.99 16.24
CA TRP A 347 -1.76 -12.68 15.60
C TRP A 347 -0.95 -11.68 16.41
N GLN A 348 -0.23 -10.80 15.72
CA GLN A 348 0.70 -9.83 16.33
C GLN A 348 0.13 -8.41 16.40
N GLY A 349 -0.95 -8.16 15.68
CA GLY A 349 -1.70 -6.91 15.74
C GLY A 349 -2.35 -6.68 17.08
N ARG A 350 -2.60 -5.41 17.42
CA ARG A 350 -3.35 -4.98 18.62
C ARG A 350 -4.71 -4.41 18.20
N SER A 351 -5.75 -4.72 18.95
CA SER A 351 -7.08 -4.20 18.64
C SER A 351 -7.16 -2.69 18.86
N PHE A 352 -7.71 -1.98 17.86
CA PHE A 352 -8.13 -0.59 17.95
C PHE A 352 -9.67 -0.44 18.05
N ALA A 353 -10.38 -1.50 18.37
CA ALA A 353 -11.85 -1.50 18.45
C ALA A 353 -12.40 -0.41 19.38
N GLY A 354 -11.69 -0.10 20.49
CA GLY A 354 -12.04 1.02 21.37
C GLY A 354 -12.07 2.36 20.63
N ALA A 355 -11.10 2.62 19.73
CA ALA A 355 -11.06 3.85 18.94
C ALA A 355 -12.27 4.00 18.01
N VAL A 356 -12.76 2.90 17.41
CA VAL A 356 -13.99 2.89 16.60
C VAL A 356 -15.22 3.25 17.46
N ARG A 357 -15.21 2.88 18.73
CA ARG A 357 -16.28 3.24 19.71
C ARG A 357 -16.07 4.63 20.33
N GLY A 358 -15.05 5.40 19.92
CA GLY A 358 -14.73 6.70 20.49
C GLY A 358 -14.03 6.63 21.86
N GLU A 359 -13.52 5.46 22.24
CA GLU A 359 -12.80 5.22 23.49
C GLU A 359 -11.30 5.48 23.31
N PRO A 360 -10.56 5.82 24.38
CA PRO A 360 -9.10 5.84 24.33
C PRO A 360 -8.53 4.44 24.09
N ILE A 361 -7.43 4.38 23.34
CA ILE A 361 -6.63 3.16 23.16
C ILE A 361 -5.17 3.46 23.49
N GLU A 362 -4.40 2.40 23.76
CA GLU A 362 -2.95 2.53 23.98
C GLU A 362 -2.23 2.89 22.67
N ASP A 363 -1.53 4.02 22.66
CA ASP A 363 -0.69 4.43 21.54
C ASP A 363 0.66 3.68 21.56
N ARG A 364 1.28 3.55 20.40
CA ARG A 364 2.61 2.99 20.25
C ARG A 364 3.65 4.11 20.21
N PRO A 365 4.80 3.94 20.90
CA PRO A 365 5.88 4.92 20.78
C PRO A 365 6.51 4.93 19.38
N TYR A 366 6.45 3.81 18.66
CA TYR A 366 6.97 3.69 17.30
C TYR A 366 6.35 2.51 16.55
N LEU A 367 6.47 2.57 15.20
CA LEU A 367 6.23 1.48 14.28
C LEU A 367 7.53 1.09 13.58
N VAL A 368 7.65 -0.20 13.18
CA VAL A 368 8.69 -0.66 12.25
C VAL A 368 8.01 -1.21 11.01
N LEU A 369 8.37 -0.64 9.87
CA LEU A 369 7.70 -0.82 8.59
C LEU A 369 8.69 -1.40 7.57
N GLY A 370 8.24 -2.25 6.67
CA GLY A 370 9.07 -2.93 5.68
C GLY A 370 8.75 -2.53 4.25
N GLN A 371 9.76 -2.59 3.37
CA GLN A 371 9.64 -2.44 1.93
C GLN A 371 10.44 -3.55 1.24
N GLY A 372 9.82 -4.26 0.29
CA GLY A 372 10.44 -5.42 -0.33
C GLY A 372 10.26 -5.55 -1.85
N ALA A 373 9.95 -4.43 -2.55
CA ALA A 373 9.99 -4.36 -4.00
C ALA A 373 10.86 -3.17 -4.44
N HIS A 374 11.66 -3.34 -5.47
CA HIS A 374 12.67 -2.40 -5.96
C HIS A 374 13.81 -2.12 -4.99
N THR A 375 13.55 -2.08 -3.68
CA THR A 375 14.54 -1.98 -2.61
C THR A 375 14.22 -2.98 -1.50
N TYR A 376 15.21 -3.29 -0.63
CA TYR A 376 14.94 -3.84 0.68
C TYR A 376 15.26 -2.80 1.74
N GLN A 377 14.21 -2.32 2.38
CA GLN A 377 14.30 -1.29 3.43
C GLN A 377 13.45 -1.66 4.64
N ARG A 378 13.84 -1.10 5.78
CA ARG A 378 12.99 -0.98 6.97
C ARG A 378 13.01 0.45 7.45
N ALA A 379 11.87 0.93 7.90
CA ALA A 379 11.72 2.24 8.51
C ALA A 379 11.27 2.13 9.95
N VAL A 380 11.64 3.11 10.77
CA VAL A 380 11.08 3.36 12.09
C VAL A 380 10.31 4.66 12.06
N ARG A 381 9.04 4.61 12.41
CA ARG A 381 8.13 5.76 12.43
C ARG A 381 7.71 6.03 13.88
N THR A 382 8.08 7.18 14.44
CA THR A 382 7.57 7.71 15.71
C THR A 382 6.46 8.74 15.44
N ALA A 383 6.00 9.47 16.44
CA ALA A 383 4.99 10.52 16.24
C ALA A 383 5.44 11.60 15.23
N ASP A 384 6.72 11.95 15.21
CA ASP A 384 7.24 13.09 14.45
C ASP A 384 8.31 12.71 13.42
N HIS A 385 9.00 11.58 13.58
CA HIS A 385 10.17 11.25 12.79
C HIS A 385 10.03 9.94 12.03
N LEU A 386 10.69 9.88 10.89
CA LEU A 386 10.86 8.69 10.06
C LEU A 386 12.35 8.42 9.84
N TYR A 387 12.83 7.27 10.30
CA TYR A 387 14.17 6.78 10.00
C TYR A 387 14.07 5.62 9.00
N ILE A 388 14.86 5.63 7.93
CA ILE A 388 14.89 4.60 6.90
C ILE A 388 16.27 3.94 6.89
N ARG A 389 16.30 2.61 6.91
CA ARG A 389 17.50 1.79 6.71
C ARG A 389 17.37 0.98 5.44
N THR A 390 18.29 1.16 4.51
CA THR A 390 18.43 0.35 3.31
C THR A 390 19.32 -0.85 3.59
N TYR A 391 18.84 -2.05 3.29
CA TYR A 391 19.60 -3.30 3.34
C TYR A 391 20.09 -3.71 1.96
N HIS A 392 19.35 -3.31 0.93
CA HIS A 392 19.69 -3.52 -0.46
C HIS A 392 19.06 -2.41 -1.31
N PRO A 393 19.85 -1.63 -2.05
CA PRO A 393 19.35 -0.46 -2.79
C PRO A 393 18.47 -0.84 -3.99
N GLY A 394 18.54 -2.08 -4.45
CA GLY A 394 17.76 -2.54 -5.58
C GLY A 394 18.06 -1.78 -6.87
N SER A 395 17.00 -1.44 -7.60
CA SER A 395 17.09 -0.64 -8.83
C SER A 395 16.99 0.87 -8.59
N PHE A 396 16.88 1.30 -7.32
CA PHE A 396 16.79 2.71 -6.95
C PHE A 396 18.11 3.21 -6.38
N ARG A 397 18.36 4.51 -6.52
CA ARG A 397 19.49 5.19 -5.85
C ARG A 397 19.07 5.56 -4.42
N ALA A 398 18.87 4.55 -3.57
CA ALA A 398 18.50 4.76 -2.19
C ALA A 398 19.76 4.93 -1.31
N GLU A 399 19.72 5.91 -0.39
CA GLU A 399 20.76 6.06 0.63
C GLU A 399 20.68 4.93 1.67
N TRP A 400 21.84 4.62 2.30
CA TRP A 400 21.91 3.52 3.28
C TRP A 400 21.15 3.79 4.57
N GLU A 401 21.12 5.04 4.99
CA GLU A 401 20.36 5.51 6.14
C GLU A 401 19.86 6.92 5.86
N GLN A 402 18.66 7.23 6.31
CA GLN A 402 18.05 8.56 6.23
C GLN A 402 17.20 8.82 7.47
N LEU A 403 17.06 10.07 7.87
CA LEU A 403 16.23 10.49 8.99
C LEU A 403 15.49 11.78 8.64
N PHE A 404 14.18 11.80 8.82
CA PHE A 404 13.32 12.94 8.48
C PHE A 404 12.43 13.34 9.65
N ASP A 405 12.11 14.62 9.76
CA ASP A 405 11.03 15.15 10.59
C ASP A 405 9.78 15.27 9.71
N VAL A 406 8.88 14.31 9.79
CA VAL A 406 7.70 14.25 8.92
C VAL A 406 6.58 15.21 9.33
N SER A 407 6.69 15.80 10.53
CA SER A 407 5.75 16.83 11.00
C SER A 407 6.12 18.21 10.47
N ALA A 408 7.42 18.52 10.38
CA ALA A 408 7.92 19.78 9.87
C ALA A 408 8.20 19.76 8.36
N ASP A 409 8.55 18.59 7.82
CA ASP A 409 8.91 18.36 6.42
C ASP A 409 8.14 17.15 5.84
N PRO A 410 6.86 17.31 5.47
CA PRO A 410 6.04 16.24 4.94
C PRO A 410 6.52 15.70 3.59
N PHE A 411 7.39 16.44 2.89
CA PHE A 411 7.94 16.07 1.59
C PHE A 411 9.31 15.38 1.66
N LEU A 412 9.85 15.17 2.87
CA LEU A 412 11.12 14.46 3.12
C LEU A 412 12.31 15.09 2.35
N THR A 413 12.40 16.42 2.38
CA THR A 413 13.40 17.18 1.63
C THR A 413 14.70 17.37 2.39
N VAL A 414 14.68 17.27 3.74
CA VAL A 414 15.83 17.52 4.62
C VAL A 414 16.19 16.26 5.38
N ASP A 415 17.31 15.64 5.02
CA ASP A 415 17.86 14.50 5.77
C ASP A 415 18.60 14.97 7.03
N LEU A 416 18.08 14.63 8.19
CA LEU A 416 18.60 15.00 9.52
C LEU A 416 19.65 14.01 10.06
N LEU A 417 20.03 12.97 9.31
CA LEU A 417 20.87 11.88 9.82
C LEU A 417 22.19 12.37 10.42
N ALA A 418 22.85 13.32 9.75
CA ALA A 418 24.12 13.90 10.18
C ALA A 418 23.95 14.91 11.33
N ASP A 419 22.83 15.65 11.34
CA ASP A 419 22.57 16.71 12.32
C ASP A 419 21.98 16.20 13.63
N ARG A 420 21.36 15.00 13.62
CA ARG A 420 20.68 14.41 14.79
C ARG A 420 21.15 12.97 15.06
N PRO A 421 22.46 12.77 15.32
CA PRO A 421 23.05 11.43 15.46
C PRO A 421 22.49 10.64 16.68
N GLU A 422 22.09 11.33 17.74
CA GLU A 422 21.49 10.72 18.93
C GLU A 422 20.10 10.15 18.63
N LEU A 423 19.27 10.92 17.91
CA LEU A 423 17.96 10.47 17.48
C LEU A 423 18.09 9.30 16.50
N ALA A 424 19.04 9.34 15.58
CA ALA A 424 19.31 8.23 14.69
C ALA A 424 19.72 6.95 15.46
N ALA A 425 20.48 7.09 16.53
CA ALA A 425 20.85 5.96 17.41
C ALA A 425 19.64 5.39 18.15
N GLU A 426 18.72 6.23 18.62
CA GLU A 426 17.46 5.82 19.23
C GLU A 426 16.58 5.03 18.23
N MET A 427 16.43 5.53 17.00
CA MET A 427 15.67 4.85 15.96
C MET A 427 16.25 3.47 15.59
N ARG A 428 17.59 3.37 15.53
CA ARG A 428 18.26 2.07 15.34
C ARG A 428 17.99 1.11 16.50
N ALA A 429 17.94 1.61 17.73
CA ALA A 429 17.62 0.80 18.92
C ALA A 429 16.17 0.30 18.86
N HIS A 430 15.20 1.13 18.47
CA HIS A 430 13.81 0.71 18.27
C HIS A 430 13.67 -0.39 17.21
N MET A 431 14.38 -0.27 16.10
CA MET A 431 14.40 -1.31 15.05
C MET A 431 14.98 -2.62 15.56
N ALA A 432 16.07 -2.56 16.33
CA ALA A 432 16.71 -3.75 16.90
C ALA A 432 15.81 -4.43 17.94
N GLU A 433 15.17 -3.66 18.81
CA GLU A 433 14.22 -4.16 19.81
C GLU A 433 13.02 -4.84 19.13
N TRP A 434 12.42 -4.19 18.14
CA TRP A 434 11.32 -4.78 17.38
C TRP A 434 11.74 -6.10 16.72
N TRP A 435 12.90 -6.12 16.07
CA TRP A 435 13.40 -7.34 15.41
C TRP A 435 13.61 -8.47 16.43
N HIS A 436 14.19 -8.15 17.59
CA HIS A 436 14.39 -9.14 18.65
C HIS A 436 13.07 -9.75 19.14
N ARG A 437 12.05 -8.94 19.32
CA ARG A 437 10.70 -9.40 19.75
C ARG A 437 9.98 -10.22 18.68
N THR A 438 10.12 -9.86 17.41
CA THR A 438 9.32 -10.45 16.33
C THR A 438 9.99 -11.60 15.61
N ALA A 439 11.31 -11.57 15.44
CA ALA A 439 12.07 -12.55 14.65
C ALA A 439 13.28 -13.13 15.38
N GLY A 440 13.74 -12.53 16.47
CA GLY A 440 14.98 -12.91 17.15
C GLY A 440 14.84 -13.93 18.27
N GLY A 441 13.62 -14.40 18.58
CA GLY A 441 13.37 -15.34 19.69
C GLY A 441 13.72 -16.81 19.35
N PRO A 442 13.97 -17.67 20.37
CA PRO A 442 14.13 -19.10 20.16
C PRO A 442 12.92 -19.71 19.43
N GLY A 443 13.15 -20.41 18.34
CA GLY A 443 12.09 -21.02 17.53
C GLY A 443 11.42 -20.08 16.53
N SER A 444 11.81 -18.80 16.49
CA SER A 444 11.37 -17.89 15.42
C SER A 444 11.96 -18.36 14.08
N PRO A 445 11.16 -18.30 12.99
CA PRO A 445 11.70 -18.58 11.67
C PRO A 445 12.72 -17.49 11.29
N PRO A 446 13.71 -17.82 10.43
CA PRO A 446 14.68 -16.82 9.99
C PRO A 446 13.98 -15.67 9.28
N ASP A 447 14.49 -14.44 9.48
CA ASP A 447 14.01 -13.24 8.79
C ASP A 447 14.13 -13.44 7.27
N PRO A 448 13.03 -13.40 6.51
CA PRO A 448 13.07 -13.66 5.07
C PRO A 448 13.91 -12.62 4.32
N MET A 449 14.03 -11.38 4.82
CA MET A 449 14.89 -10.37 4.22
C MET A 449 16.35 -10.83 4.23
N LEU A 450 16.86 -11.37 5.34
CA LEU A 450 18.22 -11.87 5.43
C LEU A 450 18.51 -13.05 4.47
N THR A 451 17.51 -13.87 4.19
CA THR A 451 17.65 -15.01 3.28
C THR A 451 17.56 -14.62 1.80
N THR A 452 17.07 -13.43 1.49
CA THR A 452 16.85 -12.94 0.12
C THR A 452 17.79 -11.80 -0.27
N LEU A 453 18.60 -11.27 0.65
CA LEU A 453 19.54 -10.18 0.38
C LEU A 453 20.50 -10.49 -0.78
N GLN A 454 20.96 -11.74 -0.89
CA GLN A 454 21.90 -12.14 -1.96
C GLN A 454 21.26 -12.13 -3.36
N THR A 455 19.96 -12.39 -3.44
CA THR A 455 19.20 -12.35 -4.69
C THR A 455 18.61 -10.97 -4.98
N GLY A 456 18.64 -10.08 -4.01
CA GLY A 456 18.03 -8.76 -4.06
C GLY A 456 16.50 -8.75 -4.01
N PRO A 457 15.92 -7.57 -3.96
CA PRO A 457 14.47 -7.39 -3.98
C PRO A 457 13.89 -7.75 -5.34
N THR A 458 12.59 -7.91 -5.38
CA THR A 458 11.85 -8.05 -6.63
C THR A 458 11.93 -6.76 -7.44
N TYR A 459 12.14 -6.89 -8.73
CA TYR A 459 12.12 -5.77 -9.66
C TYR A 459 10.97 -5.91 -10.64
N TYR A 460 10.29 -4.81 -10.92
CA TYR A 460 9.38 -4.70 -12.07
C TYR A 460 10.15 -4.42 -13.37
N ALA A 461 11.36 -3.86 -13.27
CA ALA A 461 12.27 -3.72 -14.38
C ALA A 461 13.49 -4.64 -14.19
N ASP A 462 14.01 -5.22 -15.27
CA ASP A 462 15.31 -5.87 -15.26
C ASP A 462 16.40 -4.81 -15.04
N PRO A 463 17.28 -4.96 -14.03
CA PRO A 463 18.29 -3.94 -13.72
C PRO A 463 19.21 -3.63 -14.91
N LYS A 464 19.53 -4.63 -15.75
CA LYS A 464 20.33 -4.43 -16.96
C LYS A 464 19.60 -3.54 -17.95
N ASN A 465 18.35 -3.86 -18.26
CA ASN A 465 17.54 -3.09 -19.18
C ASN A 465 17.31 -1.67 -18.64
N TYR A 466 17.15 -1.51 -17.33
CA TYR A 466 17.00 -0.19 -16.70
C TYR A 466 18.29 0.63 -16.82
N MET A 467 19.48 0.06 -16.58
CA MET A 467 20.75 0.74 -16.78
C MET A 467 20.98 1.11 -18.26
N GLU A 468 20.61 0.25 -19.21
CA GLU A 468 20.67 0.56 -20.64
C GLU A 468 19.72 1.72 -21.00
N HIS A 469 18.51 1.75 -20.43
CA HIS A 469 17.55 2.84 -20.57
C HIS A 469 18.11 4.15 -20.00
N LEU A 470 18.67 4.15 -18.80
CA LEU A 470 19.32 5.31 -18.20
C LEU A 470 20.43 5.87 -19.12
N ARG A 471 21.29 5.00 -19.69
CA ARG A 471 22.34 5.41 -20.61
C ARG A 471 21.81 6.00 -21.92
N SER A 472 20.78 5.37 -22.49
CA SER A 472 20.14 5.82 -23.74
C SER A 472 19.41 7.16 -23.61
N THR A 473 18.98 7.49 -22.40
CA THR A 473 18.29 8.76 -22.07
C THR A 473 19.22 9.82 -21.48
N GLY A 474 20.55 9.65 -21.63
CA GLY A 474 21.55 10.63 -21.20
C GLY A 474 21.93 10.59 -19.71
N ARG A 475 21.41 9.60 -18.97
CA ARG A 475 21.61 9.43 -17.52
C ARG A 475 22.70 8.39 -17.20
N LYS A 476 23.83 8.46 -17.95
CA LYS A 476 24.92 7.47 -17.84
C LYS A 476 25.53 7.41 -16.43
N ASP A 477 25.75 8.57 -15.80
CA ASP A 477 26.36 8.63 -14.47
C ASP A 477 25.50 7.97 -13.41
N LEU A 478 24.16 8.08 -13.54
CA LEU A 478 23.23 7.37 -12.67
C LEU A 478 23.26 5.85 -12.89
N ALA A 479 23.41 5.40 -14.14
CA ALA A 479 23.54 3.98 -14.44
C ALA A 479 24.84 3.39 -13.86
N ASP A 480 25.94 4.14 -13.91
CA ASP A 480 27.23 3.70 -13.38
C ASP A 480 27.24 3.68 -11.84
N ASP A 481 26.63 4.70 -11.17
CA ASP A 481 26.43 4.72 -9.72
C ASP A 481 25.53 3.56 -9.26
N LEU A 482 24.45 3.29 -9.97
CA LEU A 482 23.56 2.15 -9.66
C LEU A 482 24.31 0.82 -9.78
N LEU A 483 25.13 0.63 -10.81
CA LEU A 483 25.96 -0.57 -10.98
C LEU A 483 26.93 -0.75 -9.81
N GLU A 484 27.60 0.32 -9.36
CA GLU A 484 28.50 0.29 -8.22
C GLU A 484 27.77 -0.13 -6.93
N ARG A 485 26.62 0.49 -6.64
CA ARG A 485 25.79 0.18 -5.45
C ARG A 485 25.27 -1.25 -5.44
N LEU A 486 24.83 -1.75 -6.59
CA LEU A 486 24.39 -3.14 -6.74
C LEU A 486 25.55 -4.11 -6.50
N THR A 487 26.74 -3.76 -6.98
CA THR A 487 27.95 -4.57 -6.77
C THR A 487 28.34 -4.64 -5.29
N VAL A 488 28.28 -3.52 -4.57
CA VAL A 488 28.57 -3.47 -3.12
C VAL A 488 27.55 -4.32 -2.34
N ALA A 489 26.26 -4.22 -2.67
CA ALA A 489 25.20 -4.94 -1.98
C ALA A 489 25.30 -6.47 -2.20
N ALA A 490 25.63 -6.90 -3.42
CA ALA A 490 25.69 -8.32 -3.76
C ALA A 490 27.04 -9.00 -3.46
N GLY A 491 28.07 -8.23 -3.17
CA GLY A 491 29.44 -8.75 -3.05
C GLY A 491 30.09 -9.23 -4.35
N SER A 492 29.35 -9.27 -5.47
CA SER A 492 29.82 -9.56 -6.81
C SER A 492 28.81 -9.16 -7.89
N PRO A 493 29.25 -8.54 -9.00
CA PRO A 493 28.35 -8.19 -10.11
C PRO A 493 27.72 -9.42 -10.80
N SER A 494 28.36 -10.57 -10.75
CA SER A 494 27.90 -11.78 -11.45
C SER A 494 26.59 -12.35 -10.92
N VAL A 495 26.27 -12.12 -9.65
CA VAL A 495 25.05 -12.63 -9.03
C VAL A 495 23.77 -12.00 -9.63
N TRP A 496 23.89 -10.80 -10.18
CA TRP A 496 22.76 -10.04 -10.79
C TRP A 496 22.45 -10.47 -12.22
N TRP A 497 23.45 -10.99 -12.93
CA TRP A 497 23.35 -11.36 -14.34
C TRP A 497 22.91 -12.81 -14.56
N GLU A 498 23.04 -13.65 -13.52
CA GLU A 498 22.67 -15.06 -13.51
C GLU A 498 21.30 -15.35 -12.88
N SER A 499 20.51 -14.31 -12.55
CA SER A 499 19.11 -14.53 -12.15
C SER A 499 18.40 -15.31 -13.26
N PRO A 500 17.66 -16.38 -12.92
CA PRO A 500 16.92 -17.14 -13.92
C PRO A 500 16.05 -16.16 -14.72
N GLU A 501 15.98 -16.39 -16.03
CA GLU A 501 15.21 -15.58 -16.98
C GLU A 501 13.94 -15.00 -16.35
N PRO A 502 13.66 -13.71 -16.52
CA PRO A 502 12.41 -13.14 -16.04
C PRO A 502 11.32 -14.05 -16.56
N ASN A 503 10.54 -14.63 -15.65
CA ASN A 503 9.45 -15.52 -16.00
C ASN A 503 8.65 -14.83 -17.09
N THR A 504 8.85 -15.27 -18.32
CA THR A 504 8.10 -14.82 -19.49
C THR A 504 6.66 -15.24 -19.26
N PHE A 505 5.89 -14.34 -18.69
CA PHE A 505 4.45 -14.46 -18.68
C PHE A 505 3.94 -14.16 -20.08
N LYS A 506 3.63 -15.21 -20.83
CA LYS A 506 2.69 -15.14 -21.93
C LYS A 506 1.29 -15.30 -21.40
#